data_4a4f285ed46fa589226ccbdacfd27a13
#
_entry.id   4a4f285ed46fa589226ccbdacfd27a13
#
_cell.length_a   1.000
_cell.length_b   1.000
_cell.length_c   1.000
_cell.angle_alpha   90.00
_cell.angle_beta   90.00
_cell.angle_gamma   90.00
#
_symmetry.space_group_name_H-M   'P 1'
#
loop_
_entity.id
_entity.type
_entity.pdbx_description
1 polymer ?
#
loop_
_entity_poly.entity_id
_entity_poly.type
_entity_poly.pdbx_seq_one_letter_code
_entity_poly.pdbx_strand_id
1 'polypeptide(L)'
;MKTIALANQKGGVGKTTTAASLGVGLAQQGKKVLLVDADAQGNLTQMLGWRQPDELSPTLADLMTKTVNEEPIAPGEGILHHASGVDLVPANIELSGLEVTLVNIMSRETVLRQYLSTAASTYDYTIIDCMPSLGMLTINALTAADSVIIPVQGQYLAAKGLEQLMRIIARVKRQINPHLTVDGILLTMMDSRTTLAKEISEQLRRNYGSRVFASEIPRSIRVAEISVTGTSIYEHDPEGKAAQAYAALTKEVLQLGPQIKRHRADPVR
;
A
#
# COMPACT_ATOMS: atom_id res chain seq x y z
N MET A 1 -2.17 12.25 -9.90
CA MET A 1 -1.89 10.92 -9.35
C MET A 1 -1.33 11.05 -7.94
N LYS A 2 -1.79 10.23 -7.00
CA LYS A 2 -1.22 10.10 -5.65
C LYS A 2 -0.83 8.64 -5.41
N THR A 3 0.44 8.38 -5.11
CA THR A 3 0.94 7.04 -4.81
C THR A 3 1.06 6.86 -3.29
N ILE A 4 0.41 5.83 -2.75
CA ILE A 4 0.35 5.54 -1.31
C ILE A 4 0.97 4.15 -1.07
N ALA A 5 2.00 4.06 -0.24
CA ALA A 5 2.55 2.78 0.20
C ALA A 5 1.88 2.35 1.52
N LEU A 6 1.48 1.08 1.60
CA LEU A 6 1.04 0.45 2.84
C LEU A 6 2.20 -0.35 3.43
N ALA A 7 2.85 0.18 4.45
CA ALA A 7 4.09 -0.39 4.97
C ALA A 7 4.02 -0.69 6.47
N ASN A 8 4.44 -1.87 6.85
CA ASN A 8 4.79 -2.26 8.22
C ASN A 8 5.65 -3.53 8.17
N GLN A 9 6.72 -3.58 8.97
CA GLN A 9 7.57 -4.76 9.06
C GLN A 9 6.89 -5.97 9.72
N LYS A 10 5.83 -5.75 10.50
CA LYS A 10 5.07 -6.84 11.14
C LYS A 10 4.11 -7.45 10.12
N GLY A 11 4.15 -8.79 9.98
CA GLY A 11 3.16 -9.55 9.23
C GLY A 11 1.80 -9.56 9.92
N GLY A 12 0.73 -9.76 9.14
CA GLY A 12 -0.61 -9.93 9.68
C GLY A 12 -1.25 -8.68 10.30
N VAL A 13 -0.75 -7.48 10.01
CA VAL A 13 -1.35 -6.21 10.53
C VAL A 13 -2.44 -5.63 9.62
N GLY A 14 -2.85 -6.36 8.57
CA GLY A 14 -3.92 -5.93 7.66
C GLY A 14 -3.46 -4.99 6.54
N LYS A 15 -2.19 -5.00 6.11
CA LYS A 15 -1.71 -4.22 4.96
C LYS A 15 -2.50 -4.56 3.69
N THR A 16 -2.45 -5.81 3.27
CA THR A 16 -3.11 -6.32 2.07
C THR A 16 -4.61 -6.04 2.06
N THR A 17 -5.28 -6.35 3.18
CA THR A 17 -6.72 -6.07 3.33
C THR A 17 -7.02 -4.58 3.22
N THR A 18 -6.14 -3.74 3.80
CA THR A 18 -6.30 -2.29 3.70
C THR A 18 -6.04 -1.81 2.27
N ALA A 19 -5.05 -2.37 1.55
CA ALA A 19 -4.80 -2.06 0.14
C ALA A 19 -6.03 -2.33 -0.72
N ALA A 20 -6.56 -3.55 -0.65
CA ALA A 20 -7.75 -3.95 -1.40
C ALA A 20 -8.97 -3.09 -1.02
N SER A 21 -9.27 -2.97 0.29
CA SER A 21 -10.47 -2.25 0.74
C SER A 21 -10.41 -0.75 0.46
N LEU A 22 -9.26 -0.10 0.66
CA LEU A 22 -9.07 1.31 0.34
C LEU A 22 -9.14 1.53 -1.18
N GLY A 23 -8.51 0.64 -1.96
CA GLY A 23 -8.54 0.73 -3.42
C GLY A 23 -9.97 0.65 -3.97
N VAL A 24 -10.72 -0.36 -3.56
CA VAL A 24 -12.14 -0.50 -3.97
C VAL A 24 -12.98 0.66 -3.45
N GLY A 25 -12.76 1.11 -2.21
CA GLY A 25 -13.46 2.27 -1.66
C GLY A 25 -13.22 3.55 -2.48
N LEU A 26 -11.98 3.79 -2.95
CA LEU A 26 -11.66 4.91 -3.84
C LEU A 26 -12.30 4.75 -5.22
N ALA A 27 -12.31 3.54 -5.78
CA ALA A 27 -12.96 3.25 -7.06
C ALA A 27 -14.47 3.52 -6.99
N GLN A 28 -15.14 3.15 -5.89
CA GLN A 28 -16.55 3.48 -5.64
C GLN A 28 -16.82 4.99 -5.53
N GLN A 29 -15.79 5.78 -5.23
CA GLN A 29 -15.85 7.26 -5.28
C GLN A 29 -15.46 7.83 -6.65
N GLY A 30 -15.48 7.00 -7.70
CA GLY A 30 -15.22 7.41 -9.08
C GLY A 30 -13.73 7.68 -9.39
N LYS A 31 -12.79 7.19 -8.56
CA LYS A 31 -11.36 7.34 -8.82
C LYS A 31 -10.83 6.17 -9.65
N LYS A 32 -9.90 6.46 -10.56
CA LYS A 32 -9.12 5.42 -11.24
C LYS A 32 -8.01 4.96 -10.31
N VAL A 33 -8.02 3.69 -9.94
CA VAL A 33 -7.12 3.13 -8.92
C VAL A 33 -6.31 1.99 -9.48
N LEU A 34 -4.98 2.08 -9.33
CA LEU A 34 -4.05 1.00 -9.56
C LEU A 34 -3.58 0.43 -8.22
N LEU A 35 -3.77 -0.85 -8.02
CA LEU A 35 -3.18 -1.62 -6.93
C LEU A 35 -1.87 -2.25 -7.41
N VAL A 36 -0.85 -2.25 -6.58
CA VAL A 36 0.44 -2.89 -6.88
C VAL A 36 0.74 -3.85 -5.75
N ASP A 37 0.76 -5.13 -6.05
CA ASP A 37 1.18 -6.16 -5.11
C ASP A 37 2.73 -6.18 -5.10
N ALA A 38 3.33 -5.75 -4.00
CA ALA A 38 4.78 -5.73 -3.81
C ALA A 38 5.22 -6.73 -2.72
N ASP A 39 4.45 -7.80 -2.55
CA ASP A 39 4.77 -8.95 -1.70
C ASP A 39 4.90 -10.21 -2.57
N ALA A 40 6.04 -10.90 -2.49
CA ALA A 40 6.29 -12.14 -3.21
C ALA A 40 5.31 -13.28 -2.86
N GLN A 41 4.57 -13.14 -1.77
CA GLN A 41 3.50 -14.08 -1.42
C GLN A 41 2.24 -13.92 -2.28
N GLY A 42 2.13 -12.85 -3.07
CA GLY A 42 0.99 -12.60 -3.97
C GLY A 42 -0.36 -12.51 -3.24
N ASN A 43 -0.35 -12.06 -1.97
CA ASN A 43 -1.57 -12.07 -1.15
C ASN A 43 -2.64 -11.09 -1.66
N LEU A 44 -2.26 -9.92 -2.17
CA LEU A 44 -3.19 -8.97 -2.76
C LEU A 44 -3.75 -9.51 -4.07
N THR A 45 -2.91 -10.15 -4.87
CA THR A 45 -3.26 -10.81 -6.11
C THR A 45 -4.31 -11.90 -5.87
N GLN A 46 -4.07 -12.77 -4.87
CA GLN A 46 -5.03 -13.82 -4.48
C GLN A 46 -6.33 -13.24 -3.93
N MET A 47 -6.26 -12.20 -3.10
CA MET A 47 -7.42 -11.54 -2.48
C MET A 47 -8.35 -10.92 -3.53
N LEU A 48 -7.83 -10.54 -4.69
CA LEU A 48 -8.60 -10.04 -5.82
C LEU A 48 -8.99 -11.14 -6.82
N GLY A 49 -8.92 -12.42 -6.43
CA GLY A 49 -9.48 -13.56 -7.18
C GLY A 49 -8.49 -14.31 -8.07
N TRP A 50 -7.26 -13.84 -8.26
CA TRP A 50 -6.24 -14.59 -9.00
C TRP A 50 -5.54 -15.59 -8.08
N ARG A 51 -6.15 -16.78 -7.94
CA ARG A 51 -5.79 -17.78 -6.92
C ARG A 51 -4.44 -18.46 -7.12
N GLN A 52 -3.90 -18.41 -8.32
CA GLN A 52 -2.63 -19.04 -8.72
C GLN A 52 -1.67 -17.95 -9.24
N PRO A 53 -1.15 -17.07 -8.35
CA PRO A 53 -0.30 -15.96 -8.78
C PRO A 53 0.98 -16.42 -9.49
N ASP A 54 1.51 -17.62 -9.16
CA ASP A 54 2.72 -18.16 -9.78
C ASP A 54 2.51 -18.60 -11.25
N GLU A 55 1.26 -18.69 -11.72
CA GLU A 55 0.94 -18.93 -13.12
C GLU A 55 0.76 -17.64 -13.94
N LEU A 56 0.80 -16.47 -13.29
CA LEU A 56 0.65 -15.18 -13.95
C LEU A 56 1.95 -14.69 -14.53
N SER A 57 1.87 -14.15 -15.76
CA SER A 57 2.95 -13.41 -16.42
C SER A 57 2.33 -12.44 -17.45
N PRO A 58 2.82 -11.19 -17.54
CA PRO A 58 3.87 -10.61 -16.71
C PRO A 58 3.37 -10.16 -15.33
N THR A 59 4.27 -10.24 -14.34
CA THR A 59 4.06 -9.79 -12.96
C THR A 59 4.93 -8.56 -12.64
N LEU A 60 4.84 -8.04 -11.43
CA LEU A 60 5.69 -6.94 -10.98
C LEU A 60 7.19 -7.27 -11.11
N ALA A 61 7.57 -8.55 -10.90
CA ALA A 61 8.95 -8.99 -11.05
C ALA A 61 9.44 -8.83 -12.49
N ASP A 62 8.64 -9.25 -13.47
CA ASP A 62 8.95 -9.10 -14.90
C ASP A 62 9.08 -7.63 -15.29
N LEU A 63 8.11 -6.81 -14.87
CA LEU A 63 8.04 -5.39 -15.23
C LEU A 63 9.20 -4.58 -14.62
N MET A 64 9.57 -4.89 -13.37
CA MET A 64 10.75 -4.28 -12.75
C MET A 64 12.06 -4.77 -13.40
N THR A 65 12.13 -6.03 -13.82
CA THR A 65 13.27 -6.58 -14.55
C THR A 65 13.44 -5.91 -15.91
N LYS A 66 12.35 -5.75 -16.67
CA LYS A 66 12.36 -4.96 -17.92
C LYS A 66 12.83 -3.52 -17.69
N THR A 67 12.37 -2.90 -16.60
CA THR A 67 12.80 -1.53 -16.25
C THR A 67 14.29 -1.46 -15.97
N VAL A 68 14.87 -2.45 -15.26
CA VAL A 68 16.32 -2.54 -15.01
C VAL A 68 17.10 -2.72 -16.30
N ASN A 69 16.59 -3.52 -17.24
CA ASN A 69 17.23 -3.81 -18.52
C ASN A 69 16.96 -2.73 -19.59
N GLU A 70 16.21 -1.67 -19.25
CA GLU A 70 15.79 -0.63 -20.20
C GLU A 70 14.97 -1.20 -21.39
N GLU A 71 14.28 -2.31 -21.16
CA GLU A 71 13.42 -2.95 -22.16
C GLU A 71 12.06 -2.22 -22.25
N PRO A 72 11.46 -2.14 -23.45
CA PRO A 72 10.18 -1.48 -23.63
C PRO A 72 9.07 -2.24 -22.91
N ILE A 73 8.19 -1.51 -22.22
CA ILE A 73 6.98 -2.01 -21.58
C ILE A 73 5.79 -1.41 -22.33
N ALA A 74 4.94 -2.28 -22.89
CA ALA A 74 3.76 -1.84 -23.61
C ALA A 74 2.71 -1.18 -22.66
N PRO A 75 1.93 -0.21 -23.13
CA PRO A 75 0.84 0.36 -22.33
C PRO A 75 -0.13 -0.72 -21.85
N GLY A 76 -0.35 -0.78 -20.53
CA GLY A 76 -1.23 -1.78 -19.90
C GLY A 76 -0.61 -3.17 -19.73
N GLU A 77 0.65 -3.38 -20.11
CA GLU A 77 1.33 -4.66 -19.91
C GLU A 77 1.40 -5.01 -18.42
N GLY A 78 0.96 -6.23 -18.07
CA GLY A 78 0.94 -6.73 -16.69
C GLY A 78 -0.13 -6.11 -15.80
N ILE A 79 -1.09 -5.36 -16.37
CA ILE A 79 -2.20 -4.79 -15.63
C ILE A 79 -3.44 -5.69 -15.79
N LEU A 80 -3.96 -6.18 -14.67
CA LEU A 80 -5.17 -6.98 -14.58
C LEU A 80 -6.34 -6.09 -14.16
N HIS A 81 -7.50 -6.26 -14.83
CA HIS A 81 -8.72 -5.49 -14.53
C HIS A 81 -9.65 -6.29 -13.62
N HIS A 82 -10.04 -5.73 -12.49
CA HIS A 82 -10.94 -6.37 -11.53
C HIS A 82 -12.36 -5.79 -11.60
N ALA A 83 -13.38 -6.65 -11.40
CA ALA A 83 -14.79 -6.28 -11.50
C ALA A 83 -15.23 -5.16 -10.51
N SER A 84 -14.53 -4.98 -9.40
CA SER A 84 -14.78 -3.89 -8.45
C SER A 84 -14.30 -2.52 -8.92
N GLY A 85 -13.78 -2.40 -10.14
CA GLY A 85 -13.33 -1.13 -10.74
C GLY A 85 -11.91 -0.71 -10.36
N VAL A 86 -11.11 -1.60 -9.79
CA VAL A 86 -9.67 -1.40 -9.57
C VAL A 86 -8.86 -2.20 -10.59
N ASP A 87 -7.68 -1.70 -10.91
CA ASP A 87 -6.68 -2.40 -11.70
C ASP A 87 -5.56 -2.90 -10.78
N LEU A 88 -4.88 -3.98 -11.16
CA LEU A 88 -3.85 -4.64 -10.37
C LEU A 88 -2.59 -4.92 -11.20
N VAL A 89 -1.44 -4.57 -10.68
CA VAL A 89 -0.15 -5.17 -11.06
C VAL A 89 0.09 -6.34 -10.11
N PRO A 90 0.04 -7.59 -10.58
CA PRO A 90 0.15 -8.77 -9.74
C PRO A 90 1.59 -9.05 -9.32
N ALA A 91 1.76 -9.80 -8.22
CA ALA A 91 3.04 -10.37 -7.80
C ALA A 91 2.96 -11.89 -7.71
N ASN A 92 4.13 -12.50 -7.77
CA ASN A 92 4.35 -13.91 -7.53
C ASN A 92 5.70 -14.14 -6.83
N ILE A 93 6.07 -15.41 -6.63
CA ILE A 93 7.31 -15.80 -5.92
C ILE A 93 8.59 -15.25 -6.58
N GLU A 94 8.57 -14.96 -7.88
CA GLU A 94 9.73 -14.45 -8.62
C GLU A 94 10.21 -13.09 -8.08
N LEU A 95 9.31 -12.34 -7.44
CA LEU A 95 9.65 -11.07 -6.81
C LEU A 95 10.71 -11.22 -5.69
N SER A 96 10.77 -12.39 -5.03
CA SER A 96 11.84 -12.71 -4.07
C SER A 96 13.20 -12.84 -4.74
N GLY A 97 13.26 -13.42 -5.92
CA GLY A 97 14.49 -13.52 -6.72
C GLY A 97 14.96 -12.15 -7.19
N LEU A 98 14.03 -11.31 -7.63
CA LEU A 98 14.32 -9.94 -8.02
C LEU A 98 14.90 -9.13 -6.86
N GLU A 99 14.40 -9.28 -5.63
CA GLU A 99 14.92 -8.54 -4.46
C GLU A 99 16.43 -8.83 -4.25
N VAL A 100 16.86 -10.07 -4.44
CA VAL A 100 18.28 -10.47 -4.38
C VAL A 100 19.07 -9.83 -5.52
N THR A 101 18.55 -9.84 -6.72
CA THR A 101 19.20 -9.28 -7.91
C THR A 101 19.39 -7.78 -7.81
N LEU A 102 18.40 -7.06 -7.29
CA LEU A 102 18.43 -5.61 -7.10
C LEU A 102 19.63 -5.12 -6.29
N VAL A 103 20.18 -5.95 -5.38
CA VAL A 103 21.34 -5.56 -4.56
C VAL A 103 22.53 -5.09 -5.38
N ASN A 104 22.70 -5.63 -6.58
CA ASN A 104 23.82 -5.33 -7.49
C ASN A 104 23.48 -4.28 -8.57
N ILE A 105 22.26 -3.74 -8.59
CA ILE A 105 21.81 -2.80 -9.62
C ILE A 105 22.11 -1.36 -9.18
N MET A 106 22.55 -0.53 -10.14
CA MET A 106 22.68 0.92 -9.92
C MET A 106 21.29 1.55 -9.76
N SER A 107 21.18 2.51 -8.84
CA SER A 107 19.90 3.20 -8.56
C SER A 107 18.75 2.25 -8.20
N ARG A 108 19.08 1.09 -7.64
CA ARG A 108 18.18 -0.01 -7.28
C ARG A 108 16.97 0.40 -6.45
N GLU A 109 17.07 1.51 -5.72
CA GLU A 109 15.99 2.03 -4.90
C GLU A 109 14.89 2.73 -5.70
N THR A 110 15.13 3.00 -7.00
CA THR A 110 14.25 3.81 -7.85
C THR A 110 13.53 3.01 -8.95
N VAL A 111 13.78 1.73 -9.07
CA VAL A 111 13.25 0.88 -10.16
C VAL A 111 11.72 0.90 -10.21
N LEU A 112 11.06 0.70 -9.07
CA LEU A 112 9.60 0.75 -9.00
C LEU A 112 9.06 2.15 -9.35
N ARG A 113 9.74 3.21 -8.92
CA ARG A 113 9.36 4.59 -9.29
C ARG A 113 9.45 4.83 -10.79
N GLN A 114 10.50 4.31 -11.44
CA GLN A 114 10.68 4.42 -12.89
C GLN A 114 9.55 3.69 -13.63
N TYR A 115 9.25 2.45 -13.26
CA TYR A 115 8.13 1.70 -13.81
C TYR A 115 6.80 2.47 -13.64
N LEU A 116 6.46 2.89 -12.43
CA LEU A 116 5.18 3.56 -12.14
C LEU A 116 5.07 4.94 -12.78
N SER A 117 6.15 5.60 -13.12
CA SER A 117 6.11 6.91 -13.79
C SER A 117 5.42 6.84 -15.15
N THR A 118 5.50 5.72 -15.83
CA THR A 118 4.83 5.42 -17.10
C THR A 118 3.51 4.71 -16.91
N ALA A 119 3.51 3.59 -16.21
CA ALA A 119 2.35 2.70 -16.07
C ALA A 119 1.20 3.34 -15.29
N ALA A 120 1.49 4.14 -14.28
CA ALA A 120 0.47 4.71 -13.41
C ALA A 120 -0.03 6.10 -13.83
N SER A 121 0.42 6.66 -14.94
CA SER A 121 0.16 8.04 -15.34
C SER A 121 -1.34 8.36 -15.55
N THR A 122 -2.16 7.36 -15.88
CA THR A 122 -3.60 7.51 -16.14
C THR A 122 -4.48 7.32 -14.89
N TYR A 123 -3.88 6.98 -13.74
CA TYR A 123 -4.61 6.72 -12.50
C TYR A 123 -4.64 7.95 -11.59
N ASP A 124 -5.72 8.08 -10.81
CA ASP A 124 -5.83 9.09 -9.76
C ASP A 124 -5.03 8.67 -8.52
N TYR A 125 -5.11 7.39 -8.18
CA TYR A 125 -4.41 6.77 -7.04
C TYR A 125 -3.68 5.51 -7.45
N THR A 126 -2.49 5.32 -6.88
CA THR A 126 -1.75 4.05 -6.90
C THR A 126 -1.52 3.62 -5.46
N ILE A 127 -1.90 2.39 -5.11
CA ILE A 127 -1.71 1.84 -3.76
C ILE A 127 -0.74 0.67 -3.85
N ILE A 128 0.38 0.75 -3.13
CA ILE A 128 1.40 -0.29 -3.10
C ILE A 128 1.27 -1.08 -1.81
N ASP A 129 0.95 -2.37 -1.91
CA ASP A 129 0.94 -3.31 -0.78
C ASP A 129 2.34 -3.85 -0.55
N CYS A 130 3.01 -3.40 0.52
CA CYS A 130 4.38 -3.78 0.80
C CYS A 130 4.47 -5.09 1.57
N MET A 131 5.48 -5.91 1.27
CA MET A 131 5.81 -7.09 2.07
C MET A 131 6.14 -6.72 3.52
N PRO A 132 6.04 -7.69 4.48
CA PRO A 132 6.33 -7.47 5.89
C PRO A 132 7.84 -7.46 6.17
N SER A 133 8.56 -6.58 5.52
CA SER A 133 10.02 -6.42 5.68
C SER A 133 10.42 -4.95 5.55
N LEU A 134 11.68 -4.65 5.84
CA LEU A 134 12.32 -3.36 5.57
C LEU A 134 13.41 -3.52 4.49
N GLY A 135 13.24 -4.52 3.61
CA GLY A 135 14.16 -4.86 2.52
C GLY A 135 14.08 -3.90 1.32
N MET A 136 14.72 -4.32 0.23
CA MET A 136 14.89 -3.47 -0.97
C MET A 136 13.55 -3.17 -1.65
N LEU A 137 12.61 -4.10 -1.68
CA LEU A 137 11.27 -3.88 -2.25
C LEU A 137 10.48 -2.83 -1.45
N THR A 138 10.56 -2.87 -0.12
CA THR A 138 9.93 -1.84 0.72
C THR A 138 10.58 -0.46 0.49
N ILE A 139 11.91 -0.39 0.34
CA ILE A 139 12.60 0.85 -0.01
C ILE A 139 12.15 1.37 -1.37
N ASN A 140 11.99 0.49 -2.38
CA ASN A 140 11.44 0.84 -3.68
C ASN A 140 10.02 1.41 -3.58
N ALA A 141 9.15 0.77 -2.81
CA ALA A 141 7.79 1.25 -2.58
C ALA A 141 7.78 2.65 -1.93
N LEU A 142 8.59 2.86 -0.87
CA LEU A 142 8.73 4.17 -0.22
C LEU A 142 9.35 5.23 -1.14
N THR A 143 10.23 4.82 -2.05
CA THR A 143 10.85 5.72 -3.04
C THR A 143 9.85 6.15 -4.10
N ALA A 144 8.95 5.25 -4.50
CA ALA A 144 7.92 5.53 -5.49
C ALA A 144 6.70 6.29 -4.92
N ALA A 145 6.47 6.19 -3.60
CA ALA A 145 5.28 6.75 -2.96
C ALA A 145 5.37 8.26 -2.70
N ASP A 146 4.24 8.95 -2.80
CA ASP A 146 4.06 10.31 -2.28
C ASP A 146 3.83 10.28 -0.76
N SER A 147 3.16 9.22 -0.28
CA SER A 147 2.85 9.07 1.14
C SER A 147 2.77 7.61 1.60
N VAL A 148 2.81 7.44 2.93
CA VAL A 148 2.74 6.13 3.59
C VAL A 148 1.56 6.11 4.54
N ILE A 149 0.76 5.05 4.47
CA ILE A 149 -0.19 4.65 5.52
C ILE A 149 0.43 3.47 6.26
N ILE A 150 0.41 3.52 7.59
CA ILE A 150 1.04 2.50 8.45
C ILE A 150 -0.05 1.76 9.23
N PRO A 151 -0.51 0.59 8.75
CA PRO A 151 -1.43 -0.25 9.51
C PRO A 151 -0.73 -0.80 10.76
N VAL A 152 -1.34 -0.63 11.93
CA VAL A 152 -0.81 -1.06 13.23
C VAL A 152 -1.89 -1.79 13.99
N GLN A 153 -1.62 -3.04 14.37
CA GLN A 153 -2.53 -3.82 15.20
C GLN A 153 -2.44 -3.34 16.66
N GLY A 154 -3.60 -3.22 17.34
CA GLY A 154 -3.70 -2.83 18.73
C GLY A 154 -3.12 -3.87 19.71
N GLN A 155 -1.83 -4.18 19.61
CA GLN A 155 -1.08 -5.10 20.46
C GLN A 155 0.19 -4.46 21.00
N TYR A 156 0.61 -4.86 22.20
CA TYR A 156 1.70 -4.26 22.99
C TYR A 156 3.06 -4.11 22.27
N LEU A 157 3.42 -4.99 21.33
CA LEU A 157 4.70 -4.96 20.63
C LEU A 157 4.74 -4.05 19.39
N ALA A 158 3.68 -3.31 19.10
CA ALA A 158 3.60 -2.48 17.90
C ALA A 158 4.55 -1.27 17.92
N ALA A 159 4.87 -0.72 19.09
CA ALA A 159 5.63 0.53 19.22
C ALA A 159 7.07 0.42 18.66
N LYS A 160 7.80 -0.65 19.00
CA LYS A 160 9.21 -0.83 18.55
C LYS A 160 9.33 -0.97 17.02
N GLY A 161 8.42 -1.73 16.41
CA GLY A 161 8.39 -1.91 14.97
C GLY A 161 8.01 -0.64 14.22
N LEU A 162 7.07 0.14 14.78
CA LEU A 162 6.68 1.43 14.24
C LEU A 162 7.84 2.44 14.26
N GLU A 163 8.58 2.53 15.36
CA GLU A 163 9.76 3.40 15.44
C GLU A 163 10.82 3.03 14.40
N GLN A 164 11.07 1.75 14.20
CA GLN A 164 12.05 1.29 13.22
C GLN A 164 11.62 1.67 11.80
N LEU A 165 10.34 1.45 11.44
CA LEU A 165 9.78 1.87 10.16
C LEU A 165 9.87 3.40 9.99
N MET A 166 9.52 4.18 11.00
CA MET A 166 9.61 5.65 10.96
C MET A 166 11.04 6.13 10.71
N ARG A 167 12.06 5.45 11.26
CA ARG A 167 13.48 5.75 10.98
C ARG A 167 13.82 5.47 9.50
N ILE A 168 13.33 4.38 8.93
CA ILE A 168 13.54 4.06 7.50
C ILE A 168 12.84 5.10 6.63
N ILE A 169 11.58 5.44 6.92
CA ILE A 169 10.85 6.49 6.18
C ILE A 169 11.62 7.83 6.23
N ALA A 170 12.09 8.22 7.39
CA ALA A 170 12.88 9.44 7.54
C ALA A 170 14.20 9.40 6.76
N ARG A 171 14.85 8.23 6.68
CA ARG A 171 16.07 8.02 5.89
C ARG A 171 15.79 8.10 4.39
N VAL A 172 14.75 7.41 3.90
CA VAL A 172 14.31 7.47 2.49
C VAL A 172 13.95 8.91 2.12
N LYS A 173 13.17 9.60 2.97
CA LYS A 173 12.81 11.00 2.76
C LYS A 173 14.03 11.90 2.61
N ARG A 174 15.02 11.75 3.47
CA ARG A 174 16.22 12.60 3.47
C ARG A 174 17.14 12.34 2.29
N GLN A 175 17.27 11.07 1.86
CA GLN A 175 18.31 10.66 0.91
C GLN A 175 17.80 10.43 -0.50
N ILE A 176 16.53 10.01 -0.69
CA ILE A 176 16.06 9.49 -1.98
C ILE A 176 14.76 10.16 -2.43
N ASN A 177 13.78 10.32 -1.54
CA ASN A 177 12.45 10.86 -1.85
C ASN A 177 12.06 12.00 -0.87
N PRO A 178 12.51 13.24 -1.10
CA PRO A 178 12.24 14.38 -0.20
C PRO A 178 10.76 14.71 -0.01
N HIS A 179 9.92 14.28 -0.96
CA HIS A 179 8.48 14.55 -0.93
C HIS A 179 7.68 13.53 -0.11
N LEU A 180 8.30 12.40 0.30
CA LEU A 180 7.63 11.36 1.06
C LEU A 180 7.06 11.91 2.36
N THR A 181 5.77 11.64 2.59
CA THR A 181 5.06 12.01 3.82
C THR A 181 4.46 10.79 4.50
N VAL A 182 4.07 10.91 5.76
CA VAL A 182 3.26 9.91 6.45
C VAL A 182 1.84 10.46 6.50
N ASP A 183 0.91 9.85 5.74
CA ASP A 183 -0.52 10.21 5.75
C ASP A 183 -1.14 9.87 7.10
N GLY A 184 -0.77 8.70 7.66
CA GLY A 184 -1.22 8.36 8.99
C GLY A 184 -0.91 6.93 9.43
N ILE A 185 -1.15 6.70 10.71
CA ILE A 185 -1.14 5.40 11.36
C ILE A 185 -2.59 4.93 11.43
N LEU A 186 -2.87 3.75 10.85
CA LEU A 186 -4.19 3.14 10.85
C LEU A 186 -4.25 2.03 11.91
N LEU A 187 -5.10 2.20 12.91
CA LEU A 187 -5.36 1.16 13.90
C LEU A 187 -6.21 0.06 13.26
N THR A 188 -5.70 -1.18 13.30
CA THR A 188 -6.35 -2.34 12.68
C THR A 188 -6.63 -3.44 13.70
N MET A 189 -7.60 -4.30 13.37
CA MET A 189 -8.00 -5.44 14.22
C MET A 189 -8.33 -5.03 15.65
N MET A 190 -8.94 -3.85 15.80
CA MET A 190 -9.31 -3.30 17.09
C MET A 190 -10.47 -4.08 17.71
N ASP A 191 -10.29 -4.52 18.95
CA ASP A 191 -11.37 -5.07 19.77
C ASP A 191 -11.69 -4.07 20.88
N SER A 192 -12.72 -3.25 20.64
CA SER A 192 -13.16 -2.18 21.58
C SER A 192 -13.59 -2.69 22.96
N ARG A 193 -13.77 -3.99 23.12
CA ARG A 193 -14.14 -4.63 24.41
C ARG A 193 -12.92 -4.80 25.33
N THR A 194 -11.70 -4.75 24.79
CA THR A 194 -10.48 -4.98 25.56
C THR A 194 -9.86 -3.67 26.03
N THR A 195 -9.47 -3.63 27.31
CA THR A 195 -8.76 -2.49 27.92
C THR A 195 -7.44 -2.23 27.21
N LEU A 196 -6.72 -3.30 26.86
CA LEU A 196 -5.43 -3.21 26.17
C LEU A 196 -5.53 -2.48 24.82
N ALA A 197 -6.56 -2.76 24.01
CA ALA A 197 -6.72 -2.08 22.71
C ALA A 197 -6.97 -0.58 22.89
N LYS A 198 -7.75 -0.20 23.90
CA LYS A 198 -8.02 1.20 24.26
C LYS A 198 -6.74 1.92 24.70
N GLU A 199 -5.97 1.32 25.61
CA GLU A 199 -4.71 1.88 26.11
C GLU A 199 -3.70 2.10 24.97
N ILE A 200 -3.58 1.15 24.07
CA ILE A 200 -2.69 1.26 22.90
C ILE A 200 -3.17 2.36 21.95
N SER A 201 -4.47 2.43 21.65
CA SER A 201 -5.04 3.51 20.83
C SER A 201 -4.74 4.87 21.45
N GLU A 202 -5.00 5.05 22.75
CA GLU A 202 -4.70 6.29 23.46
C GLU A 202 -3.21 6.63 23.49
N GLN A 203 -2.34 5.64 23.70
CA GLN A 203 -0.89 5.83 23.67
C GLN A 203 -0.41 6.28 22.29
N LEU A 204 -0.88 5.65 21.21
CA LEU A 204 -0.52 6.05 19.85
C LEU A 204 -1.05 7.44 19.52
N ARG A 205 -2.28 7.78 19.92
CA ARG A 205 -2.84 9.12 19.73
C ARG A 205 -2.09 10.19 20.54
N ARG A 206 -1.63 9.86 21.76
CA ARG A 206 -0.77 10.77 22.56
C ARG A 206 0.59 11.02 21.91
N ASN A 207 1.21 9.96 21.35
CA ASN A 207 2.56 10.05 20.79
C ASN A 207 2.60 10.63 19.37
N TYR A 208 1.57 10.38 18.56
CA TYR A 208 1.56 10.73 17.14
C TYR A 208 0.47 11.76 16.76
N GLY A 209 -0.47 12.04 17.67
CA GLY A 209 -1.47 13.09 17.52
C GLY A 209 -2.34 12.92 16.27
N SER A 210 -2.43 13.96 15.47
CA SER A 210 -3.21 13.99 14.24
C SER A 210 -2.70 13.06 13.12
N ARG A 211 -1.57 12.40 13.32
CA ARG A 211 -1.08 11.35 12.42
C ARG A 211 -1.74 9.99 12.63
N VAL A 212 -2.64 9.83 13.61
CA VAL A 212 -3.44 8.62 13.77
C VAL A 212 -4.80 8.88 13.15
N PHE A 213 -5.19 8.04 12.17
CA PHE A 213 -6.51 8.15 11.54
C PHE A 213 -7.62 8.11 12.59
N ALA A 214 -8.71 8.84 12.36
CA ALA A 214 -9.89 8.76 13.19
C ALA A 214 -10.57 7.39 13.05
N SER A 215 -10.56 6.85 11.84
CA SER A 215 -11.06 5.50 11.53
C SER A 215 -10.19 4.43 12.18
N GLU A 216 -10.84 3.47 12.82
CA GLU A 216 -10.22 2.26 13.37
C GLU A 216 -10.87 1.04 12.74
N ILE A 217 -10.07 0.11 12.19
CA ILE A 217 -10.59 -1.09 11.55
C ILE A 217 -10.83 -2.15 12.63
N PRO A 218 -12.08 -2.59 12.84
CA PRO A 218 -12.40 -3.58 13.85
C PRO A 218 -11.88 -4.96 13.45
N ARG A 219 -11.66 -5.82 14.46
CA ARG A 219 -11.43 -7.23 14.22
C ARG A 219 -12.72 -7.86 13.67
N SER A 220 -12.66 -8.46 12.49
CA SER A 220 -13.80 -9.06 11.81
C SER A 220 -13.41 -10.39 11.15
N ILE A 221 -14.24 -11.41 11.33
CA ILE A 221 -14.10 -12.69 10.64
C ILE A 221 -14.44 -12.50 9.16
N ARG A 222 -15.40 -11.63 8.82
CA ARG A 222 -15.78 -11.31 7.43
C ARG A 222 -14.60 -10.78 6.61
N VAL A 223 -13.73 -10.00 7.25
CA VAL A 223 -12.48 -9.53 6.63
C VAL A 223 -11.52 -10.68 6.32
N ALA A 224 -11.49 -11.73 7.13
CA ALA A 224 -10.66 -12.89 6.84
C ALA A 224 -11.25 -13.75 5.70
N GLU A 225 -12.58 -13.79 5.58
CA GLU A 225 -13.28 -14.56 4.54
C GLU A 225 -13.06 -14.00 3.13
N ILE A 226 -12.91 -12.69 2.97
CA ILE A 226 -12.70 -12.07 1.65
C ILE A 226 -11.43 -12.54 0.95
N SER A 227 -10.40 -12.92 1.68
CA SER A 227 -9.17 -13.50 1.10
C SER A 227 -9.40 -14.85 0.45
N VAL A 228 -10.47 -15.54 0.83
CA VAL A 228 -10.87 -16.84 0.27
C VAL A 228 -11.88 -16.68 -0.86
N THR A 229 -12.78 -15.69 -0.75
CA THR A 229 -13.86 -15.49 -1.74
C THR A 229 -13.42 -14.72 -2.97
N GLY A 230 -12.38 -13.90 -2.87
CA GLY A 230 -11.93 -13.01 -3.95
C GLY A 230 -12.87 -11.83 -4.18
N THR A 231 -13.72 -11.49 -3.19
CA THR A 231 -14.67 -10.39 -3.25
C THR A 231 -14.23 -9.24 -2.33
N SER A 232 -14.71 -8.03 -2.57
CA SER A 232 -14.44 -6.91 -1.70
C SER A 232 -15.23 -6.99 -0.40
N ILE A 233 -14.76 -6.34 0.67
CA ILE A 233 -15.52 -6.26 1.93
C ILE A 233 -16.86 -5.54 1.73
N TYR A 234 -16.94 -4.63 0.76
CA TYR A 234 -18.16 -3.90 0.43
C TYR A 234 -19.22 -4.74 -0.27
N GLU A 235 -18.82 -5.84 -0.93
CA GLU A 235 -19.74 -6.83 -1.51
C GLU A 235 -20.06 -7.93 -0.52
N HIS A 236 -19.05 -8.41 0.23
CA HIS A 236 -19.18 -9.54 1.14
C HIS A 236 -20.01 -9.22 2.39
N ASP A 237 -19.83 -8.03 2.96
CA ASP A 237 -20.50 -7.58 4.19
C ASP A 237 -20.74 -6.05 4.14
N PRO A 238 -21.61 -5.56 3.24
CA PRO A 238 -21.76 -4.12 2.95
C PRO A 238 -22.22 -3.29 4.15
N GLU A 239 -23.02 -3.86 5.03
CA GLU A 239 -23.51 -3.19 6.25
C GLU A 239 -22.62 -3.47 7.46
N GLY A 240 -21.59 -4.27 7.30
CA GLY A 240 -20.68 -4.66 8.36
C GLY A 240 -19.82 -3.52 8.88
N LYS A 241 -19.46 -3.60 10.17
CA LYS A 241 -18.62 -2.59 10.81
C LYS A 241 -17.29 -2.39 10.11
N ALA A 242 -16.72 -3.44 9.50
CA ALA A 242 -15.46 -3.35 8.77
C ALA A 242 -15.61 -2.58 7.45
N ALA A 243 -16.68 -2.84 6.68
CA ALA A 243 -16.98 -2.09 5.46
C ALA A 243 -17.20 -0.60 5.77
N GLN A 244 -17.97 -0.29 6.81
CA GLN A 244 -18.19 1.09 7.25
C GLN A 244 -16.89 1.78 7.69
N ALA A 245 -16.01 1.07 8.41
CA ALA A 245 -14.72 1.61 8.84
C ALA A 245 -13.78 1.89 7.65
N TYR A 246 -13.72 1.00 6.65
CA TYR A 246 -12.95 1.24 5.43
C TYR A 246 -13.56 2.36 4.57
N ALA A 247 -14.89 2.49 4.54
CA ALA A 247 -15.54 3.63 3.87
C ALA A 247 -15.22 4.96 4.57
N ALA A 248 -15.14 4.98 5.90
CA ALA A 248 -14.71 6.15 6.66
C ALA A 248 -13.24 6.49 6.38
N LEU A 249 -12.35 5.49 6.40
CA LEU A 249 -10.94 5.65 6.02
C LEU A 249 -10.79 6.24 4.60
N THR A 250 -11.58 5.73 3.64
CA THR A 250 -11.57 6.24 2.26
C THR A 250 -11.88 7.73 2.21
N LYS A 251 -12.87 8.19 2.99
CA LYS A 251 -13.21 9.61 3.10
C LYS A 251 -12.07 10.44 3.71
N GLU A 252 -11.42 9.93 4.77
CA GLU A 252 -10.26 10.60 5.37
C GLU A 252 -9.11 10.72 4.36
N VAL A 253 -8.81 9.66 3.60
CA VAL A 253 -7.74 9.66 2.60
C VAL A 253 -8.04 10.65 1.46
N LEU A 254 -9.31 10.75 1.02
CA LEU A 254 -9.74 11.73 0.02
C LEU A 254 -9.57 13.17 0.51
N GLN A 255 -9.81 13.43 1.80
CA GLN A 255 -9.63 14.76 2.40
C GLN A 255 -8.15 15.19 2.47
N LEU A 256 -7.22 14.23 2.63
CA LEU A 256 -5.79 14.50 2.56
C LEU A 256 -5.33 14.97 1.17
N GLY A 257 -6.13 14.68 0.13
CA GLY A 257 -5.96 15.13 -1.25
C GLY A 257 -4.61 14.78 -1.88
N PRO A 258 -4.47 14.88 -3.20
CA PRO A 258 -3.16 14.96 -3.82
C PRO A 258 -2.55 16.32 -3.44
N GLN A 259 -1.37 16.32 -2.85
CA GLN A 259 -0.62 17.57 -2.69
C GLN A 259 -0.34 18.10 -4.09
N ILE A 260 -1.04 19.16 -4.49
CA ILE A 260 -0.81 19.82 -5.77
C ILE A 260 0.65 20.27 -5.76
N LYS A 261 1.49 19.61 -6.57
CA LYS A 261 2.85 20.08 -6.86
C LYS A 261 2.67 21.45 -7.54
N ARG A 262 2.71 22.54 -6.77
CA ARG A 262 2.91 23.86 -7.34
C ARG A 262 4.33 23.87 -7.90
N HIS A 263 4.46 23.62 -9.20
CA HIS A 263 5.65 24.01 -9.94
C HIS A 263 5.81 25.52 -9.73
N ARG A 264 6.68 25.92 -8.82
CA ARG A 264 7.30 27.24 -8.92
C ARG A 264 8.11 27.18 -10.20
N ALA A 265 7.60 27.84 -11.24
CA ALA A 265 8.44 28.24 -12.34
C ALA A 265 9.55 29.11 -11.73
N ASP A 266 10.78 28.59 -11.74
CA ASP A 266 11.94 29.43 -11.48
C ASP A 266 11.96 30.54 -12.52
N PRO A 267 12.02 31.82 -12.11
CA PRO A 267 12.23 32.88 -13.10
C PRO A 267 13.65 32.71 -13.64
N VAL A 268 13.71 32.45 -14.93
CA VAL A 268 14.95 32.51 -15.71
C VAL A 268 15.62 33.85 -15.43
N ARG A 269 16.81 33.78 -14.88
CA ARG A 269 17.81 34.85 -14.94
C ARG A 269 19.03 34.37 -15.70
#